data_0b52b0f60344282c6b87787181a1c7f9
#
_entry.id   0b52b0f60344282c6b87787181a1c7f9
#
_cell.length_a   1.000
_cell.length_b   1.000
_cell.length_c   1.000
_cell.angle_alpha   90.00
_cell.angle_beta   90.00
_cell.angle_gamma   90.00
#
_symmetry.space_group_name_H-M   'P 1'
#
loop_
_entity.id
_entity.type
_entity.pdbx_description
1 polymer ?
#
loop_
_entity_poly.entity_id
_entity_poly.type
_entity_poly.pdbx_seq_one_letter_code
_entity_poly.pdbx_strand_id
1 'polypeptide(L)'
;MKLEFKKSYSDIRGIILFCSFGKSSLHFVKTKKGFSRGGHYHKFKSDHILLQGKIEFKEFNINTNSEQIRILSAPITICVEPNVAHLLTALEDTVFLEFFDYEYSSTDYIPYRTIVEKKMK
;
A
#
# COMPACT_ATOMS: atom_id res chain seq x y z
N MET A 1 -22.77 10.88 -1.23
CA MET A 1 -22.07 9.75 -0.56
C MET A 1 -21.34 10.26 0.67
N LYS A 2 -21.20 9.45 1.65
CA LYS A 2 -20.68 9.83 2.96
C LYS A 2 -19.32 9.18 3.21
N LEU A 3 -18.37 9.96 3.67
CA LEU A 3 -17.08 9.43 4.16
C LEU A 3 -17.28 8.92 5.59
N GLU A 4 -16.94 7.66 5.83
CA GLU A 4 -17.08 7.02 7.13
C GLU A 4 -15.79 6.40 7.60
N PHE A 5 -15.43 6.64 8.85
CA PHE A 5 -14.36 5.94 9.52
C PHE A 5 -14.88 4.57 9.98
N LYS A 6 -14.15 3.49 9.69
CA LYS A 6 -14.52 2.13 10.06
C LYS A 6 -13.72 1.62 11.26
N LYS A 7 -12.42 1.63 11.19
CA LYS A 7 -11.51 1.12 12.22
C LYS A 7 -10.11 1.62 11.99
N SER A 8 -9.25 1.47 13.00
CA SER A 8 -7.83 1.72 12.86
C SER A 8 -7.04 0.49 13.26
N TYR A 9 -5.81 0.41 12.77
CA TYR A 9 -4.85 -0.60 13.15
C TYR A 9 -3.49 0.04 13.33
N SER A 10 -2.85 -0.20 14.48
CA SER A 10 -1.53 0.34 14.80
C SER A 10 -0.57 -0.78 15.15
N ASP A 11 0.67 -0.62 14.71
CA ASP A 11 1.77 -1.50 15.10
C ASP A 11 3.08 -0.70 15.08
N ILE A 12 4.22 -1.37 15.13
CA ILE A 12 5.53 -0.72 15.15
C ILE A 12 5.76 0.16 13.90
N ARG A 13 5.08 -0.10 12.80
CA ARG A 13 5.24 0.64 11.55
C ARG A 13 4.54 1.99 11.55
N GLY A 14 3.48 2.15 12.34
CA GLY A 14 2.63 3.33 12.35
C GLY A 14 1.17 2.96 12.43
N ILE A 15 0.31 3.66 11.70
CA ILE A 15 -1.15 3.50 11.80
C ILE A 15 -1.81 3.45 10.42
N ILE A 16 -2.86 2.65 10.32
CA ILE A 16 -3.78 2.65 9.18
C ILE A 16 -5.17 3.06 9.68
N LEU A 17 -5.79 4.02 9.02
CA LEU A 17 -7.19 4.37 9.20
C LEU A 17 -7.97 3.79 8.03
N PHE A 18 -8.86 2.85 8.34
CA PHE A 18 -9.74 2.22 7.34
C PHE A 18 -11.02 3.02 7.26
N CYS A 19 -11.29 3.59 6.10
CA CYS A 19 -12.47 4.40 5.83
C CYS A 19 -13.22 3.86 4.61
N SER A 20 -14.47 4.26 4.47
CA SER A 20 -15.26 4.01 3.27
C SER A 20 -15.87 5.30 2.77
N PHE A 21 -16.11 5.36 1.47
CA PHE A 21 -16.83 6.44 0.81
C PHE A 21 -17.83 5.79 -0.15
N GLY A 22 -19.10 5.70 0.27
CA GLY A 22 -20.07 4.87 -0.43
C GLY A 22 -19.64 3.40 -0.40
N LYS A 23 -19.45 2.79 -1.59
CA LYS A 23 -18.97 1.41 -1.73
C LYS A 23 -17.46 1.34 -1.91
N SER A 24 -16.79 2.48 -1.98
CA SER A 24 -15.35 2.56 -2.15
C SER A 24 -14.61 2.43 -0.83
N SER A 25 -13.39 1.90 -0.87
CA SER A 25 -12.50 1.85 0.29
C SER A 25 -11.45 2.94 0.17
N LEU A 26 -11.20 3.64 1.28
CA LEU A 26 -10.21 4.71 1.36
C LEU A 26 -9.42 4.53 2.65
N HIS A 27 -8.13 4.21 2.50
CA HIS A 27 -7.24 4.01 3.64
C HIS A 27 -6.22 5.12 3.74
N PHE A 28 -6.01 5.62 4.96
CA PHE A 28 -4.94 6.57 5.28
C PHE A 28 -3.85 5.81 6.01
N VAL A 29 -2.63 5.85 5.50
CA VAL A 29 -1.54 5.02 6.03
C VAL A 29 -0.33 5.88 6.37
N LYS A 30 0.09 5.82 7.64
CA LYS A 30 1.36 6.39 8.10
C LYS A 30 2.34 5.25 8.31
N THR A 31 3.55 5.41 7.78
CA THR A 31 4.61 4.40 7.93
C THR A 31 5.91 5.09 8.30
N LYS A 32 6.52 4.60 9.37
CA LYS A 32 7.82 5.09 9.84
C LYS A 32 8.94 4.60 8.91
N LYS A 33 9.98 5.42 8.79
CA LYS A 33 11.18 5.10 8.02
C LYS A 33 11.70 3.70 8.36
N GLY A 34 12.05 2.94 7.31
CA GLY A 34 12.62 1.61 7.43
C GLY A 34 11.62 0.47 7.37
N PHE A 35 10.34 0.75 7.53
CA PHE A 35 9.31 -0.27 7.48
C PHE A 35 8.65 -0.35 6.10
N SER A 36 7.99 -1.50 5.85
CA SER A 36 7.34 -1.79 4.58
C SER A 36 5.86 -2.07 4.76
N ARG A 37 5.08 -1.73 3.73
CA ARG A 37 3.66 -2.01 3.62
C ARG A 37 3.39 -2.79 2.34
N GLY A 38 2.30 -3.55 2.35
CA GLY A 38 1.88 -4.32 1.19
C GLY A 38 2.38 -5.76 1.23
N GLY A 39 3.00 -6.20 0.16
CA GLY A 39 3.39 -7.60 0.01
C GLY A 39 2.21 -8.46 -0.44
N HIS A 40 1.30 -7.88 -1.20
CA HIS A 40 0.09 -8.54 -1.69
C HIS A 40 -0.30 -8.01 -3.06
N TYR A 41 -1.29 -8.63 -3.66
CA TYR A 41 -1.92 -8.14 -4.89
C TYR A 41 -3.44 -8.25 -4.78
N HIS A 42 -4.12 -7.48 -5.62
CA HIS A 42 -5.57 -7.46 -5.70
C HIS A 42 -6.02 -7.91 -7.07
N LYS A 43 -7.26 -8.35 -7.18
CA LYS A 43 -7.90 -8.68 -8.47
C LYS A 43 -8.55 -7.46 -9.11
N PHE A 44 -8.39 -6.29 -8.50
CA PHE A 44 -8.91 -5.01 -8.98
C PHE A 44 -7.78 -3.97 -8.98
N LYS A 45 -8.03 -2.88 -9.70
CA LYS A 45 -7.11 -1.75 -9.75
C LYS A 45 -7.18 -0.95 -8.45
N SER A 46 -6.06 -0.51 -7.95
CA SER A 46 -5.98 0.39 -6.80
C SER A 46 -5.15 1.62 -7.12
N ASP A 47 -5.53 2.75 -6.54
CA ASP A 47 -4.81 4.01 -6.68
C ASP A 47 -4.23 4.41 -5.32
N HIS A 48 -3.03 4.95 -5.35
CA HIS A 48 -2.35 5.46 -4.16
C HIS A 48 -1.92 6.90 -4.43
N ILE A 49 -1.96 7.73 -3.39
CA ILE A 49 -1.32 9.04 -3.44
C ILE A 49 -0.32 9.10 -2.30
N LEU A 50 0.95 9.21 -2.63
CA LEU A 50 1.99 9.48 -1.64
C LEU A 50 1.92 10.97 -1.32
N LEU A 51 1.48 11.29 -0.11
CA LEU A 51 1.28 12.67 0.35
C LEU A 51 2.51 13.27 0.98
N GLN A 52 3.33 12.44 1.62
CA GLN A 52 4.53 12.88 2.33
C GLN A 52 5.58 11.79 2.29
N GLY A 53 6.84 12.17 2.14
CA GLY A 53 7.97 11.28 2.27
C GLY A 53 8.46 10.71 0.94
N LYS A 54 9.28 9.67 1.08
CA LYS A 54 9.99 9.02 -0.03
C LYS A 54 9.96 7.52 0.18
N ILE A 55 9.73 6.78 -0.89
CA ILE A 55 9.58 5.32 -0.84
C ILE A 55 10.41 4.63 -1.91
N GLU A 56 10.76 3.36 -1.62
CA GLU A 56 11.11 2.40 -2.64
C GLU A 56 9.84 1.62 -2.96
N PHE A 57 9.43 1.61 -4.21
CA PHE A 57 8.21 0.94 -4.66
C PHE A 57 8.57 -0.21 -5.57
N LYS A 58 8.27 -1.44 -5.12
CA LYS A 58 8.47 -2.67 -5.89
C LYS A 58 7.14 -3.19 -6.40
N GLU A 59 7.12 -3.59 -7.65
CA GLU A 59 5.98 -4.23 -8.29
C GLU A 59 6.42 -5.52 -8.96
N PHE A 60 5.61 -6.57 -8.79
CA PHE A 60 5.81 -7.86 -9.46
C PHE A 60 4.52 -8.26 -10.15
N ASN A 61 4.56 -8.36 -11.48
CA ASN A 61 3.42 -8.79 -12.27
C ASN A 61 3.32 -10.31 -12.25
N ILE A 62 2.28 -10.84 -11.61
CA ILE A 62 2.06 -12.29 -11.45
C ILE A 62 1.93 -13.00 -12.79
N ASN A 63 1.33 -12.33 -13.78
CA ASN A 63 1.06 -12.94 -15.08
C ASN A 63 2.29 -13.00 -15.99
N THR A 64 3.18 -12.02 -15.90
CA THR A 64 4.36 -11.91 -16.77
C THR A 64 5.67 -12.25 -16.08
N ASN A 65 5.66 -12.44 -14.75
CA ASN A 65 6.84 -12.67 -13.92
C ASN A 65 7.90 -11.57 -14.05
N SER A 66 7.47 -10.32 -14.27
CA SER A 66 8.38 -9.18 -14.37
C SER A 66 8.31 -8.32 -13.12
N GLU A 67 9.48 -7.84 -12.66
CA GLU A 67 9.61 -6.95 -11.50
C GLU A 67 10.08 -5.57 -11.94
N GLN A 68 9.53 -4.54 -11.30
CA GLN A 68 9.96 -3.17 -11.46
C GLN A 68 10.21 -2.56 -10.09
N ILE A 69 11.30 -1.80 -9.95
CA ILE A 69 11.66 -1.11 -8.71
C ILE A 69 11.84 0.37 -9.05
N ARG A 70 11.17 1.23 -8.28
CA ARG A 70 11.24 2.68 -8.46
C ARG A 70 11.45 3.38 -7.12
N ILE A 71 12.16 4.51 -7.14
CA ILE A 71 12.25 5.41 -6.00
C ILE A 71 11.32 6.59 -6.29
N LEU A 72 10.35 6.81 -5.42
CA LEU A 72 9.30 7.81 -5.62
C LEU A 72 9.28 8.79 -4.45
N SER A 73 9.11 10.07 -4.76
CA SER A 73 9.00 11.14 -3.76
C SER A 73 7.64 11.82 -3.84
N ALA A 74 7.09 12.18 -2.69
CA ALA A 74 5.81 12.89 -2.59
C ALA A 74 5.90 14.31 -3.18
N PRO A 75 4.81 14.86 -3.75
CA PRO A 75 3.54 14.16 -3.98
C PRO A 75 3.55 13.38 -5.30
N ILE A 76 3.00 12.20 -5.29
CA ILE A 76 2.88 11.39 -6.51
C ILE A 76 1.68 10.43 -6.42
N THR A 77 1.00 10.23 -7.55
CA THR A 77 -0.06 9.23 -7.69
C THR A 77 0.54 7.95 -8.26
N ILE A 78 0.20 6.82 -7.65
CA ILE A 78 0.66 5.49 -8.06
C ILE A 78 -0.58 4.65 -8.37
N CYS A 79 -0.67 4.14 -9.60
CA CYS A 79 -1.73 3.24 -10.00
C CYS A 79 -1.19 1.81 -10.03
N VAL A 80 -1.86 0.90 -9.31
CA VAL A 80 -1.50 -0.52 -9.28
C VAL A 80 -2.56 -1.31 -10.04
N GLU A 81 -2.14 -1.98 -11.10
CA GLU A 81 -3.02 -2.79 -11.93
C GLU A 81 -3.41 -4.10 -11.23
N PRO A 82 -4.53 -4.75 -11.62
CA PRO A 82 -4.87 -6.06 -11.08
C PRO A 82 -3.75 -7.08 -11.27
N ASN A 83 -3.58 -7.95 -10.29
CA ASN A 83 -2.59 -9.03 -10.29
C ASN A 83 -1.13 -8.54 -10.30
N VAL A 84 -0.90 -7.31 -9.85
CA VAL A 84 0.45 -6.78 -9.63
C VAL A 84 0.70 -6.71 -8.13
N ALA A 85 1.61 -7.56 -7.66
CA ALA A 85 2.05 -7.51 -6.28
C ALA A 85 2.87 -6.25 -6.06
N HIS A 86 2.65 -5.58 -4.93
CA HIS A 86 3.32 -4.32 -4.65
C HIS A 86 3.85 -4.29 -3.22
N LEU A 87 5.00 -3.63 -3.07
CA LEU A 87 5.69 -3.46 -1.81
C LEU A 87 6.22 -2.04 -1.72
N LEU A 88 5.81 -1.34 -0.69
CA LEU A 88 6.19 0.04 -0.43
C LEU A 88 7.08 0.06 0.81
N THR A 89 8.33 0.48 0.64
CA THR A 89 9.28 0.62 1.75
C THR A 89 9.56 2.09 2.01
N ALA A 90 9.33 2.53 3.24
CA ALA A 90 9.52 3.92 3.63
C ALA A 90 11.01 4.25 3.78
N LEU A 91 11.52 5.14 2.92
CA LEU A 91 12.88 5.68 3.02
C LEU A 91 12.94 6.88 3.94
N GLU A 92 11.79 7.50 4.19
CA GLU A 92 11.52 8.56 5.17
C GLU A 92 10.18 8.23 5.81
N ASP A 93 9.79 8.93 6.87
CA ASP A 93 8.42 8.80 7.39
C ASP A 93 7.43 9.21 6.31
N THR A 94 6.42 8.36 6.06
CA THR A 94 5.50 8.53 4.94
C THR A 94 4.06 8.61 5.39
N VAL A 95 3.28 9.29 4.54
CA VAL A 95 1.82 9.28 4.59
C VAL A 95 1.32 9.02 3.18
N PHE A 96 0.48 8.01 3.02
CA PHE A 96 -0.18 7.78 1.73
C PHE A 96 -1.66 7.44 1.90
N LEU A 97 -2.42 7.70 0.84
CA LEU A 97 -3.79 7.26 0.68
C LEU A 97 -3.82 6.05 -0.23
N GLU A 98 -4.71 5.11 0.06
CA GLU A 98 -5.02 4.00 -0.80
C GLU A 98 -6.51 4.02 -1.11
N PHE A 99 -6.87 3.97 -2.39
CA PHE A 99 -8.26 4.06 -2.83
C PHE A 99 -8.58 2.97 -3.86
N PHE A 100 -9.74 2.34 -3.69
CA PHE A 100 -10.29 1.41 -4.68
C PHE A 100 -11.82 1.33 -4.55
N ASP A 101 -12.49 1.01 -5.68
CA ASP A 101 -13.95 1.06 -5.78
C ASP A 101 -14.66 -0.17 -5.20
N TYR A 102 -13.91 -1.06 -4.53
CA TYR A 102 -14.41 -2.32 -4.06
C TYR A 102 -14.18 -2.48 -2.58
N GLU A 103 -14.85 -3.47 -1.99
CA GLU A 103 -14.52 -3.91 -0.66
C GLU A 103 -13.09 -4.48 -0.66
N TYR A 104 -12.34 -4.20 0.40
CA TYR A 104 -10.93 -4.60 0.48
C TYR A 104 -10.80 -6.12 0.48
N SER A 105 -9.97 -6.63 -0.41
CA SER A 105 -9.51 -8.02 -0.40
C SER A 105 -8.13 -8.09 -1.02
N SER A 106 -7.30 -9.02 -0.57
CA SER A 106 -5.95 -9.17 -1.09
C SER A 106 -5.48 -10.61 -0.99
N THR A 107 -4.47 -10.94 -1.81
CA THR A 107 -3.76 -12.21 -1.76
C THR A 107 -2.30 -11.92 -1.46
N ASP A 108 -1.73 -12.59 -0.46
CA ASP A 108 -0.33 -12.41 -0.10
C ASP A 108 0.59 -12.87 -1.23
N TYR A 109 1.60 -12.05 -1.52
CA TYR A 109 2.73 -12.43 -2.35
C TYR A 109 3.91 -12.70 -1.42
N ILE A 110 4.20 -13.97 -1.17
CA ILE A 110 5.10 -14.41 -0.10
C ILE A 110 6.49 -13.78 -0.17
N PRO A 111 7.16 -13.67 -1.35
CA PRO A 111 8.48 -13.02 -1.39
C PRO A 111 8.47 -11.60 -0.83
N TYR A 112 7.39 -10.84 -1.05
CA TYR A 112 7.28 -9.48 -0.53
C TYR A 112 6.80 -9.45 0.93
N ARG A 113 5.89 -10.35 1.30
CA ARG A 113 5.44 -10.46 2.71
C ARG A 113 6.60 -10.79 3.65
N THR A 114 7.51 -11.63 3.21
CA THR A 114 8.72 -11.97 3.96
C THR A 114 9.55 -10.72 4.27
N ILE A 115 9.68 -9.81 3.32
CA ILE A 115 10.39 -8.53 3.52
C ILE A 115 9.68 -7.68 4.57
N VAL A 116 8.35 -7.55 4.47
CA VAL A 116 7.54 -6.79 5.44
C VAL A 116 7.77 -7.31 6.86
N GLU A 117 7.66 -8.62 7.03
CA GLU A 117 7.75 -9.26 8.35
C GLU A 117 9.15 -9.17 8.97
N LYS A 118 10.20 -9.34 8.16
CA LYS A 118 11.58 -9.23 8.62
C LYS A 118 11.90 -7.85 9.17
N LYS A 119 11.37 -6.80 8.55
CA LYS A 119 11.61 -5.43 8.97
C LYS A 119 10.90 -5.08 10.29
N MET A 120 9.90 -5.85 10.68
CA MET A 120 9.16 -5.64 11.93
C MET A 120 9.79 -6.35 13.13
N LYS A 121 10.82 -7.14 12.92
CA LYS A 121 11.51 -7.90 13.97
C LYS A 121 12.74 -7.20 14.49
#